data_9b5ceae73b05fd1d57ba5a58e61a0231
#
_entry.id   9b5ceae73b05fd1d57ba5a58e61a0231
#
_cell.length_a   1.000
_cell.length_b   1.000
_cell.length_c   1.000
_cell.angle_alpha   90.00
_cell.angle_beta   90.00
_cell.angle_gamma   90.00
#
_symmetry.space_group_name_H-M   'P 1'
#
loop_
_entity.id
_entity.type
_entity.pdbx_description
1 polymer ?
#
loop_
_entity_poly.entity_id
_entity_poly.type
_entity_poly.pdbx_seq_one_letter_code
_entity_poly.pdbx_strand_id
1 'polypeptide(L)'
;MTEPEPAYSAPLPPELVAAILNLDLPQHLLDDLAQTPDATGDILLNAAAELRQSRPALARQVLDLLREHAPEPDYRQYATHMLAEMLREQGREREAERLIDELMRPGVLGRPMAAVLADEFAEAGDLDRALYCYNVACRSILAQPVELLEGMDPVGLLPLMGRARTRERLGLPADEHDRAVWEAEQARPSLEEEMGLLDERTGGVGAASEAPIRVELTGRDQEHYHEVERELRGGPEERLILVLADPEEIAAHASAHGLDSRAEDARRAWALTLPVDSPRLVTWPPERNRPCWCGSRRKYKKCCGSPSVR
;
A
#
# COMPACT_ATOMS: atom_id res chain seq x y z
N MET A 1 26.15 0.68 24.45
CA MET A 1 25.05 0.55 23.49
C MET A 1 25.65 -0.13 22.28
N THR A 2 25.46 -1.42 22.16
CA THR A 2 25.85 -2.24 21.00
C THR A 2 24.76 -2.01 19.95
N GLU A 3 25.16 -1.52 18.77
CA GLU A 3 24.29 -1.49 17.59
C GLU A 3 23.76 -2.91 17.36
N PRO A 4 22.46 -3.10 17.04
CA PRO A 4 21.99 -4.40 16.61
C PRO A 4 22.71 -4.75 15.30
N GLU A 5 23.41 -5.88 15.28
CA GLU A 5 23.94 -6.45 14.05
C GLU A 5 22.79 -6.58 13.03
N PRO A 6 23.03 -6.24 11.76
CA PRO A 6 22.04 -6.46 10.72
C PRO A 6 21.67 -7.95 10.74
N ALA A 7 20.40 -8.24 10.85
CA ALA A 7 19.89 -9.60 10.77
C ALA A 7 20.37 -10.19 9.44
N TYR A 8 21.32 -11.11 9.51
CA TYR A 8 21.77 -11.88 8.34
C TYR A 8 20.56 -12.68 7.86
N SER A 9 19.97 -12.25 6.75
CA SER A 9 18.95 -13.03 6.06
C SER A 9 19.51 -14.40 5.76
N ALA A 10 18.80 -15.44 6.12
CA ALA A 10 19.22 -16.80 5.82
C ALA A 10 19.28 -16.94 4.27
N PRO A 11 20.34 -17.57 3.74
CA PRO A 11 20.43 -17.74 2.29
C PRO A 11 19.22 -18.53 1.77
N LEU A 12 18.72 -18.15 0.61
CA LEU A 12 17.61 -18.84 -0.05
C LEU A 12 17.93 -20.35 -0.19
N PRO A 13 16.93 -21.23 0.01
CA PRO A 13 17.11 -22.65 -0.19
C PRO A 13 17.66 -22.94 -1.58
N PRO A 14 18.72 -23.77 -1.73
CA PRO A 14 19.30 -24.08 -3.02
C PRO A 14 18.29 -24.63 -4.03
N GLU A 15 17.31 -25.39 -3.55
CA GLU A 15 16.23 -25.93 -4.36
C GLU A 15 15.34 -24.82 -4.94
N LEU A 16 15.03 -23.78 -4.17
CA LEU A 16 14.27 -22.63 -4.62
C LEU A 16 15.03 -21.87 -5.71
N VAL A 17 16.32 -21.61 -5.48
CA VAL A 17 17.18 -20.95 -6.48
C VAL A 17 17.26 -21.74 -7.77
N ALA A 18 17.48 -23.05 -7.69
CA ALA A 18 17.54 -23.92 -8.86
C ALA A 18 16.21 -23.96 -9.61
N ALA A 19 15.09 -23.97 -8.89
CA ALA A 19 13.76 -23.96 -9.49
C ALA A 19 13.47 -22.62 -10.19
N ILE A 20 13.84 -21.48 -9.59
CA ILE A 20 13.74 -20.15 -10.23
C ILE A 20 14.52 -20.09 -11.54
N LEU A 21 15.76 -20.57 -11.55
CA LEU A 21 16.62 -20.57 -12.74
C LEU A 21 16.10 -21.44 -13.89
N ASN A 22 15.22 -22.40 -13.60
CA ASN A 22 14.56 -23.23 -14.61
C ASN A 22 13.28 -22.60 -15.19
N LEU A 23 12.82 -21.48 -14.64
CA LEU A 23 11.67 -20.74 -15.17
C LEU A 23 12.11 -19.75 -16.24
N ASP A 24 11.31 -19.61 -17.30
CA ASP A 24 11.50 -18.59 -18.34
C ASP A 24 10.93 -17.24 -17.86
N LEU A 25 11.50 -16.71 -16.77
CA LEU A 25 11.10 -15.43 -16.21
C LEU A 25 11.58 -14.27 -17.07
N PRO A 26 10.81 -13.17 -17.17
CA PRO A 26 11.27 -11.91 -17.74
C PRO A 26 12.55 -11.42 -17.08
N GLN A 27 13.44 -10.78 -17.86
CA GLN A 27 14.77 -10.36 -17.38
C GLN A 27 14.67 -9.38 -16.17
N HIS A 28 13.72 -8.46 -16.19
CA HIS A 28 13.53 -7.52 -15.08
C HIS A 28 13.25 -8.23 -13.74
N LEU A 29 12.47 -9.33 -13.76
CA LEU A 29 12.21 -10.10 -12.53
C LEU A 29 13.46 -10.85 -12.04
N LEU A 30 14.30 -11.32 -12.96
CA LEU A 30 15.60 -11.91 -12.59
C LEU A 30 16.55 -10.87 -11.99
N ASP A 31 16.50 -9.65 -12.51
CA ASP A 31 17.29 -8.53 -12.01
C ASP A 31 16.81 -8.11 -10.60
N ASP A 32 15.49 -8.03 -10.37
CA ASP A 32 14.88 -7.73 -9.06
C ASP A 32 15.25 -8.79 -8.02
N LEU A 33 15.13 -10.08 -8.38
CA LEU A 33 15.52 -11.20 -7.52
C LEU A 33 17.02 -11.18 -7.16
N ALA A 34 17.87 -10.76 -8.09
CA ALA A 34 19.30 -10.64 -7.85
C ALA A 34 19.65 -9.43 -6.95
N GLN A 35 18.89 -8.33 -7.06
CA GLN A 35 19.11 -7.11 -6.28
C GLN A 35 18.55 -7.22 -4.86
N THR A 36 17.44 -7.94 -4.68
CA THR A 36 16.72 -8.02 -3.42
C THR A 36 16.37 -9.46 -3.05
N PRO A 37 17.36 -10.31 -2.79
CA PRO A 37 17.13 -11.75 -2.50
C PRO A 37 16.23 -11.99 -1.28
N ASP A 38 16.23 -11.07 -0.30
CA ASP A 38 15.41 -11.16 0.90
C ASP A 38 13.91 -10.98 0.62
N ALA A 39 13.57 -10.33 -0.49
CA ALA A 39 12.18 -10.12 -0.94
C ALA A 39 11.73 -11.16 -1.98
N THR A 40 12.46 -12.27 -2.14
CA THR A 40 12.17 -13.28 -3.19
C THR A 40 10.72 -13.74 -3.18
N GLY A 41 10.12 -13.98 -2.01
CA GLY A 41 8.74 -14.40 -1.88
C GLY A 41 7.77 -13.36 -2.42
N ASP A 42 7.95 -12.09 -2.04
CA ASP A 42 7.13 -10.98 -2.50
C ASP A 42 7.27 -10.74 -4.00
N ILE A 43 8.52 -10.76 -4.51
CA ILE A 43 8.81 -10.60 -5.94
C ILE A 43 8.11 -11.69 -6.75
N LEU A 44 8.19 -12.95 -6.33
CA LEU A 44 7.57 -14.06 -7.04
C LEU A 44 6.04 -14.04 -6.97
N LEU A 45 5.43 -13.65 -5.84
CA LEU A 45 3.98 -13.47 -5.74
C LEU A 45 3.50 -12.34 -6.67
N ASN A 46 4.18 -11.20 -6.65
CA ASN A 46 3.87 -10.08 -7.54
C ASN A 46 4.07 -10.46 -9.01
N ALA A 47 5.15 -11.18 -9.34
CA ALA A 47 5.39 -11.71 -10.68
C ALA A 47 4.26 -12.64 -11.15
N ALA A 48 3.77 -13.52 -10.27
CA ALA A 48 2.66 -14.40 -10.61
C ALA A 48 1.37 -13.61 -10.87
N ALA A 49 1.09 -12.57 -10.10
CA ALA A 49 -0.05 -11.68 -10.31
C ALA A 49 0.03 -10.95 -11.66
N GLU A 50 1.20 -10.39 -11.99
CA GLU A 50 1.45 -9.69 -13.25
C GLU A 50 1.32 -10.62 -14.47
N LEU A 51 1.88 -11.84 -14.36
CA LEU A 51 1.88 -12.83 -15.44
C LEU A 51 0.53 -13.53 -15.62
N ARG A 52 -0.37 -13.47 -14.67
CA ARG A 52 -1.65 -14.21 -14.64
C ARG A 52 -2.46 -14.07 -15.92
N GLN A 53 -2.54 -12.89 -16.51
CA GLN A 53 -3.31 -12.64 -17.73
C GLN A 53 -2.49 -12.88 -19.00
N SER A 54 -1.22 -12.48 -19.03
CA SER A 54 -0.38 -12.51 -20.22
C SER A 54 0.29 -13.89 -20.46
N ARG A 55 0.73 -14.54 -19.39
CA ARG A 55 1.45 -15.82 -19.40
C ARG A 55 0.94 -16.76 -18.29
N PRO A 56 -0.33 -17.18 -18.30
CA PRO A 56 -0.95 -17.92 -17.19
C PRO A 56 -0.25 -19.25 -16.85
N ALA A 57 0.37 -19.90 -17.83
CA ALA A 57 1.14 -21.11 -17.58
C ALA A 57 2.40 -20.84 -16.76
N LEU A 58 3.09 -19.73 -17.02
CA LEU A 58 4.27 -19.32 -16.25
C LEU A 58 3.86 -18.82 -14.85
N ALA A 59 2.79 -18.03 -14.74
CA ALA A 59 2.25 -17.62 -13.45
C ALA A 59 1.97 -18.83 -12.56
N ARG A 60 1.34 -19.85 -13.11
CA ARG A 60 1.09 -21.11 -12.39
C ARG A 60 2.39 -21.79 -11.96
N GLN A 61 3.41 -21.88 -12.82
CA GLN A 61 4.70 -22.46 -12.47
C GLN A 61 5.39 -21.72 -11.33
N VAL A 62 5.31 -20.37 -11.30
CA VAL A 62 5.83 -19.55 -10.22
C VAL A 62 5.10 -19.84 -8.90
N LEU A 63 3.77 -19.97 -8.94
CA LEU A 63 2.97 -20.27 -7.75
C LEU A 63 3.21 -21.70 -7.24
N ASP A 64 3.29 -22.68 -8.14
CA ASP A 64 3.62 -24.08 -7.78
C ASP A 64 5.01 -24.14 -7.13
N LEU A 65 5.99 -23.38 -7.64
CA LEU A 65 7.33 -23.25 -7.07
C LEU A 65 7.29 -22.65 -5.64
N LEU A 66 6.58 -21.56 -5.44
CA LEU A 66 6.44 -20.95 -4.09
C LEU A 66 5.76 -21.91 -3.12
N ARG A 67 4.71 -22.57 -3.56
CA ARG A 67 3.97 -23.53 -2.73
C ARG A 67 4.86 -24.71 -2.27
N GLU A 68 5.79 -25.14 -3.12
CA GLU A 68 6.64 -26.29 -2.86
C GLU A 68 7.92 -25.91 -2.09
N HIS A 69 8.54 -24.79 -2.41
CA HIS A 69 9.89 -24.46 -1.98
C HIS A 69 10.02 -23.20 -1.11
N ALA A 70 8.97 -22.34 -0.99
CA ALA A 70 9.10 -21.17 -0.14
C ALA A 70 9.38 -21.56 1.32
N PRO A 71 10.41 -20.97 1.95
CA PRO A 71 10.75 -21.29 3.34
C PRO A 71 9.67 -20.83 4.32
N GLU A 72 9.09 -19.63 4.08
CA GLU A 72 8.07 -19.07 4.91
C GLU A 72 6.68 -19.66 4.59
N PRO A 73 5.94 -20.10 5.62
CA PRO A 73 4.60 -20.67 5.43
C PRO A 73 3.62 -19.72 4.75
N ASP A 74 3.75 -18.41 4.98
CA ASP A 74 2.83 -17.40 4.44
C ASP A 74 2.88 -17.36 2.92
N TYR A 75 4.07 -17.35 2.30
CA TYR A 75 4.20 -17.39 0.83
C TYR A 75 3.60 -18.65 0.22
N ARG A 76 3.74 -19.81 0.89
CA ARG A 76 3.09 -21.06 0.45
C ARG A 76 1.57 -20.95 0.46
N GLN A 77 1.01 -20.28 1.46
CA GLN A 77 -0.42 -20.09 1.60
C GLN A 77 -0.96 -19.11 0.56
N TYR A 78 -0.30 -17.96 0.37
CA TYR A 78 -0.66 -17.00 -0.68
C TYR A 78 -0.57 -17.63 -2.08
N ALA A 79 0.48 -18.38 -2.37
CA ALA A 79 0.60 -19.10 -3.64
C ALA A 79 -0.53 -20.12 -3.84
N THR A 80 -0.90 -20.87 -2.79
CA THR A 80 -2.01 -21.82 -2.83
C THR A 80 -3.34 -21.11 -3.09
N HIS A 81 -3.58 -19.99 -2.43
CA HIS A 81 -4.78 -19.17 -2.62
C HIS A 81 -4.86 -18.62 -4.05
N MET A 82 -3.80 -18.00 -4.56
CA MET A 82 -3.76 -17.49 -5.93
C MET A 82 -3.96 -18.59 -6.99
N LEU A 83 -3.46 -19.80 -6.75
CA LEU A 83 -3.77 -20.96 -7.60
C LEU A 83 -5.24 -21.34 -7.57
N ALA A 84 -5.88 -21.26 -6.40
CA ALA A 84 -7.32 -21.50 -6.28
C ALA A 84 -8.12 -20.47 -7.07
N GLU A 85 -7.76 -19.19 -6.97
CA GLU A 85 -8.38 -18.14 -7.78
C GLU A 85 -8.20 -18.37 -9.28
N MET A 86 -6.98 -18.70 -9.76
CA MET A 86 -6.74 -19.03 -11.17
C MET A 86 -7.58 -20.21 -11.65
N LEU A 87 -7.81 -21.20 -10.78
CA LEU A 87 -8.67 -22.33 -11.09
C LEU A 87 -10.15 -21.92 -11.17
N ARG A 88 -10.63 -21.05 -10.31
CA ARG A 88 -11.99 -20.48 -10.37
C ARG A 88 -12.23 -19.73 -11.67
N GLU A 89 -11.28 -18.90 -12.11
CA GLU A 89 -11.34 -18.20 -13.40
C GLU A 89 -11.45 -19.15 -14.60
N GLN A 90 -10.88 -20.36 -14.48
CA GLN A 90 -10.95 -21.41 -15.49
C GLN A 90 -12.22 -22.28 -15.38
N GLY A 91 -13.13 -21.97 -14.43
CA GLY A 91 -14.31 -22.77 -14.17
C GLY A 91 -14.04 -24.11 -13.46
N ARG A 92 -12.84 -24.28 -12.89
CA ARG A 92 -12.41 -25.51 -12.20
C ARG A 92 -12.68 -25.45 -10.69
N GLU A 93 -13.93 -25.13 -10.33
CA GLU A 93 -14.34 -24.88 -8.94
C GLU A 93 -13.95 -25.98 -7.96
N ARG A 94 -14.17 -27.28 -8.35
CA ARG A 94 -13.86 -28.41 -7.47
C ARG A 94 -12.38 -28.52 -7.13
N GLU A 95 -11.50 -28.07 -8.01
CA GLU A 95 -10.07 -28.10 -7.80
C GLU A 95 -9.63 -26.90 -6.96
N ALA A 96 -10.23 -25.76 -7.21
CA ALA A 96 -10.04 -24.57 -6.38
C ALA A 96 -10.44 -24.84 -4.92
N GLU A 97 -11.62 -25.44 -4.72
CA GLU A 97 -12.14 -25.76 -3.37
C GLU A 97 -11.21 -26.73 -2.61
N ARG A 98 -10.59 -27.69 -3.29
CA ARG A 98 -9.60 -28.58 -2.67
C ARG A 98 -8.37 -27.82 -2.15
N LEU A 99 -7.92 -26.81 -2.88
CA LEU A 99 -6.80 -25.96 -2.42
C LEU A 99 -7.19 -25.12 -1.22
N ILE A 100 -8.41 -24.60 -1.20
CA ILE A 100 -8.94 -23.87 -0.05
C ILE A 100 -9.10 -24.81 1.16
N ASP A 101 -9.65 -26.01 0.97
CA ASP A 101 -9.75 -27.02 2.03
C ASP A 101 -8.37 -27.41 2.58
N GLU A 102 -7.34 -27.42 1.73
CA GLU A 102 -5.96 -27.67 2.16
C GLU A 102 -5.46 -26.56 3.10
N LEU A 103 -5.71 -25.30 2.77
CA LEU A 103 -5.40 -24.14 3.62
C LEU A 103 -6.15 -24.17 4.95
N MET A 104 -7.42 -24.62 4.92
CA MET A 104 -8.30 -24.66 6.09
C MET A 104 -7.97 -25.77 7.07
N ARG A 105 -7.02 -26.67 6.76
CA ARG A 105 -6.62 -27.74 7.69
C ARG A 105 -6.09 -27.18 9.01
N PRO A 106 -6.43 -27.80 10.15
CA PRO A 106 -5.92 -27.37 11.45
C PRO A 106 -4.40 -27.31 11.49
N GLY A 107 -3.88 -26.17 11.94
CA GLY A 107 -2.43 -25.93 12.06
C GLY A 107 -1.73 -25.51 10.76
N VAL A 108 -2.43 -25.44 9.63
CA VAL A 108 -1.89 -24.96 8.35
C VAL A 108 -2.12 -23.48 8.19
N LEU A 109 -3.35 -23.00 8.43
CA LEU A 109 -3.76 -21.63 8.19
C LEU A 109 -3.05 -20.62 9.10
N GLY A 110 -2.25 -19.75 8.50
CA GLY A 110 -1.59 -18.61 9.15
C GLY A 110 -2.53 -17.41 9.29
N ARG A 111 -2.18 -16.48 10.17
CA ARG A 111 -3.01 -15.30 10.47
C ARG A 111 -3.24 -14.40 9.26
N PRO A 112 -2.22 -14.06 8.44
CA PRO A 112 -2.45 -13.20 7.28
C PRO A 112 -3.43 -13.80 6.27
N MET A 113 -3.23 -15.06 5.91
CA MET A 113 -4.12 -15.77 4.98
C MET A 113 -5.51 -16.00 5.57
N ALA A 114 -5.60 -16.23 6.89
CA ALA A 114 -6.88 -16.35 7.58
C ALA A 114 -7.73 -15.07 7.46
N ALA A 115 -7.11 -13.87 7.52
CA ALA A 115 -7.83 -12.62 7.34
C ALA A 115 -8.40 -12.51 5.91
N VAL A 116 -7.60 -12.84 4.90
CA VAL A 116 -8.06 -12.83 3.49
C VAL A 116 -9.23 -13.77 3.27
N LEU A 117 -9.10 -15.04 3.68
CA LEU A 117 -10.17 -16.04 3.52
C LEU A 117 -11.41 -15.70 4.32
N ALA A 118 -11.26 -15.04 5.49
CA ALA A 118 -12.40 -14.63 6.30
C ALA A 118 -13.28 -13.62 5.57
N ASP A 119 -12.68 -12.63 4.93
CA ASP A 119 -13.38 -11.61 4.16
C ASP A 119 -14.08 -12.25 2.94
N GLU A 120 -13.37 -13.08 2.18
CA GLU A 120 -13.97 -13.79 1.03
C GLU A 120 -15.18 -14.66 1.42
N PHE A 121 -15.07 -15.45 2.49
CA PHE A 121 -16.18 -16.27 2.96
C PHE A 121 -17.33 -15.43 3.50
N ALA A 122 -17.05 -14.31 4.18
CA ALA A 122 -18.08 -13.40 4.67
C ALA A 122 -18.86 -12.75 3.51
N GLU A 123 -18.17 -12.35 2.44
CA GLU A 123 -18.76 -11.83 1.22
C GLU A 123 -19.58 -12.90 0.47
N ALA A 124 -19.07 -14.12 0.39
CA ALA A 124 -19.80 -15.26 -0.20
C ALA A 124 -20.98 -15.76 0.64
N GLY A 125 -21.12 -15.27 1.89
CA GLY A 125 -22.18 -15.66 2.81
C GLY A 125 -21.90 -16.97 3.56
N ASP A 126 -20.74 -17.56 3.44
CA ASP A 126 -20.30 -18.73 4.21
C ASP A 126 -19.78 -18.29 5.58
N LEU A 127 -20.72 -17.92 6.46
CA LEU A 127 -20.42 -17.29 7.73
C LEU A 127 -19.71 -18.23 8.71
N ASP A 128 -19.91 -19.53 8.62
CA ASP A 128 -19.25 -20.50 9.50
C ASP A 128 -17.74 -20.58 9.19
N ARG A 129 -17.38 -20.69 7.90
CA ARG A 129 -15.98 -20.64 7.48
C ARG A 129 -15.36 -19.26 7.73
N ALA A 130 -16.10 -18.20 7.48
CA ALA A 130 -15.65 -16.82 7.78
C ALA A 130 -15.29 -16.68 9.27
N LEU A 131 -16.19 -17.09 10.18
CA LEU A 131 -15.96 -17.00 11.61
C LEU A 131 -14.75 -17.83 12.06
N TYR A 132 -14.57 -19.04 11.50
CA TYR A 132 -13.39 -19.85 11.77
C TYR A 132 -12.12 -19.11 11.38
N CYS A 133 -12.07 -18.55 10.19
CA CYS A 133 -10.91 -17.80 9.67
C CYS A 133 -10.66 -16.53 10.50
N TYR A 134 -11.68 -15.75 10.83
CA TYR A 134 -11.52 -14.58 11.72
C TYR A 134 -10.98 -14.98 13.10
N ASN A 135 -11.41 -16.09 13.68
CA ASN A 135 -10.88 -16.56 14.95
C ASN A 135 -9.40 -16.94 14.85
N VAL A 136 -8.94 -17.47 13.70
CA VAL A 136 -7.51 -17.73 13.46
C VAL A 136 -6.75 -16.41 13.29
N ALA A 137 -7.26 -15.49 12.49
CA ALA A 137 -6.66 -14.16 12.25
C ALA A 137 -6.51 -13.36 13.54
N CYS A 138 -7.53 -13.37 14.39
CA CYS A 138 -7.58 -12.61 15.65
C CYS A 138 -6.97 -13.35 16.85
N ARG A 139 -6.44 -14.56 16.71
CA ARG A 139 -5.99 -15.40 17.84
C ARG A 139 -5.10 -14.66 18.84
N SER A 140 -4.16 -13.85 18.37
CA SER A 140 -3.26 -13.11 19.27
C SER A 140 -3.93 -11.94 19.96
N ILE A 141 -4.95 -11.33 19.33
CA ILE A 141 -5.74 -10.26 19.91
C ILE A 141 -6.68 -10.82 20.96
N LEU A 142 -7.38 -11.90 20.63
CA LEU A 142 -8.32 -12.59 21.52
C LEU A 142 -7.64 -13.19 22.78
N ALA A 143 -6.33 -13.39 22.76
CA ALA A 143 -5.54 -13.82 23.91
C ALA A 143 -5.11 -12.69 24.84
N GLN A 144 -5.39 -11.42 24.48
CA GLN A 144 -5.02 -10.23 25.25
C GLN A 144 -6.22 -9.66 25.98
N PRO A 145 -6.00 -8.96 27.10
CA PRO A 145 -7.04 -8.16 27.76
C PRO A 145 -7.61 -7.09 26.81
N VAL A 146 -8.93 -6.86 26.85
CA VAL A 146 -9.63 -5.92 25.96
C VAL A 146 -9.17 -4.47 26.11
N GLU A 147 -8.65 -4.11 27.29
CA GLU A 147 -8.14 -2.77 27.58
C GLU A 147 -6.96 -2.38 26.67
N LEU A 148 -6.27 -3.37 26.09
CA LEU A 148 -5.15 -3.12 25.17
C LEU A 148 -5.63 -2.76 23.75
N LEU A 149 -6.90 -2.95 23.43
CA LEU A 149 -7.45 -2.61 22.11
C LEU A 149 -7.51 -1.09 21.88
N GLU A 150 -7.67 -0.28 22.95
CA GLU A 150 -7.74 1.17 22.85
C GLU A 150 -6.49 1.82 22.22
N GLY A 151 -5.33 1.16 22.34
CA GLY A 151 -4.05 1.64 21.80
C GLY A 151 -3.65 0.99 20.46
N MET A 152 -4.48 0.12 19.92
CA MET A 152 -4.14 -0.59 18.67
C MET A 152 -4.44 0.28 17.44
N ASP A 153 -3.58 0.11 16.42
CA ASP A 153 -3.84 0.68 15.10
C ASP A 153 -5.19 0.17 14.55
N PRO A 154 -6.06 1.07 14.07
CA PRO A 154 -7.34 0.71 13.46
C PRO A 154 -7.27 -0.37 12.38
N VAL A 155 -6.21 -0.38 11.56
CA VAL A 155 -5.99 -1.41 10.55
C VAL A 155 -5.78 -2.78 11.18
N GLY A 156 -5.07 -2.84 12.31
CA GLY A 156 -4.89 -4.07 13.08
C GLY A 156 -6.18 -4.64 13.69
N LEU A 157 -7.20 -3.81 13.87
CA LEU A 157 -8.51 -4.20 14.39
C LEU A 157 -9.50 -4.69 13.32
N LEU A 158 -9.22 -4.49 12.01
CA LEU A 158 -10.13 -4.86 10.93
C LEU A 158 -10.59 -6.33 11.00
N PRO A 159 -9.73 -7.33 11.22
CA PRO A 159 -10.18 -8.72 11.33
C PRO A 159 -11.10 -8.95 12.55
N LEU A 160 -10.89 -8.21 13.66
CA LEU A 160 -11.75 -8.31 14.84
C LEU A 160 -13.13 -7.71 14.58
N MET A 161 -13.20 -6.60 13.83
CA MET A 161 -14.48 -6.02 13.37
C MET A 161 -15.22 -6.97 12.45
N GLY A 162 -14.52 -7.60 11.49
CA GLY A 162 -15.08 -8.62 10.61
C GLY A 162 -15.66 -9.81 11.39
N ARG A 163 -14.92 -10.26 12.43
CA ARG A 163 -15.37 -11.31 13.35
C ARG A 163 -16.66 -10.91 14.08
N ALA A 164 -16.71 -9.71 14.67
CA ALA A 164 -17.86 -9.23 15.41
C ALA A 164 -19.12 -9.16 14.52
N ARG A 165 -19.00 -8.61 13.31
CA ARG A 165 -20.07 -8.56 12.31
C ARG A 165 -20.51 -9.95 11.88
N THR A 166 -19.58 -10.89 11.69
CA THR A 166 -19.91 -12.26 11.31
C THR A 166 -20.67 -12.99 12.41
N ARG A 167 -20.26 -12.80 13.69
CA ARG A 167 -20.96 -13.35 14.85
C ARG A 167 -22.37 -12.79 14.99
N GLU A 168 -22.56 -11.49 14.77
CA GLU A 168 -23.87 -10.84 14.76
C GLU A 168 -24.77 -11.44 13.66
N ARG A 169 -24.26 -11.59 12.44
CA ARG A 169 -25.00 -12.22 11.32
C ARG A 169 -25.39 -13.68 11.61
N LEU A 170 -24.59 -14.40 12.38
CA LEU A 170 -24.88 -15.75 12.85
C LEU A 170 -25.83 -15.77 14.07
N GLY A 171 -26.22 -14.62 14.61
CA GLY A 171 -27.06 -14.54 15.81
C GLY A 171 -26.35 -14.99 17.09
N LEU A 172 -25.02 -14.99 17.10
CA LEU A 172 -24.21 -15.34 18.28
C LEU A 172 -24.11 -14.15 19.24
N PRO A 173 -24.11 -14.40 20.59
CA PRO A 173 -23.96 -13.32 21.54
C PRO A 173 -22.58 -12.68 21.41
N ALA A 174 -22.55 -11.33 21.50
CA ALA A 174 -21.29 -10.58 21.51
C ALA A 174 -20.45 -10.94 22.75
N ASP A 175 -19.19 -11.27 22.55
CA ASP A 175 -18.23 -11.42 23.65
C ASP A 175 -17.59 -10.07 24.04
N GLU A 176 -16.64 -10.08 24.95
CA GLU A 176 -16.00 -8.84 25.45
C GLU A 176 -15.21 -8.11 24.36
N HIS A 177 -14.51 -8.85 23.48
CA HIS A 177 -13.75 -8.28 22.39
C HIS A 177 -14.67 -7.71 21.29
N ASP A 178 -15.79 -8.38 21.00
CA ASP A 178 -16.80 -7.87 20.06
C ASP A 178 -17.37 -6.54 20.55
N ARG A 179 -17.68 -6.44 21.87
CA ARG A 179 -18.18 -5.18 22.44
C ARG A 179 -17.15 -4.07 22.41
N ALA A 180 -15.91 -4.38 22.80
CA ALA A 180 -14.84 -3.40 22.80
C ALA A 180 -14.55 -2.82 21.39
N VAL A 181 -14.56 -3.69 20.35
CA VAL A 181 -14.34 -3.20 18.98
C VAL A 181 -15.51 -2.38 18.45
N TRP A 182 -16.77 -2.68 18.84
CA TRP A 182 -17.94 -1.87 18.52
C TRP A 182 -17.89 -0.50 19.22
N GLU A 183 -17.48 -0.47 20.48
CA GLU A 183 -17.30 0.78 21.22
C GLU A 183 -16.20 1.63 20.58
N ALA A 184 -15.08 1.02 20.20
CA ALA A 184 -14.01 1.72 19.49
C ALA A 184 -14.47 2.25 18.12
N GLU A 185 -15.29 1.50 17.38
CA GLU A 185 -15.85 1.96 16.09
C GLU A 185 -16.82 3.14 16.28
N GLN A 186 -17.67 3.08 17.31
CA GLN A 186 -18.61 4.17 17.64
C GLN A 186 -17.90 5.42 18.19
N ALA A 187 -16.79 5.23 18.88
CA ALA A 187 -15.99 6.34 19.41
C ALA A 187 -15.13 7.00 18.33
N ARG A 188 -15.01 6.37 17.15
CA ARG A 188 -14.31 7.02 16.02
C ARG A 188 -15.10 8.23 15.57
N PRO A 189 -14.43 9.37 15.41
CA PRO A 189 -15.06 10.53 14.81
C PRO A 189 -15.60 10.16 13.44
N SER A 190 -16.74 10.71 13.05
CA SER A 190 -17.26 10.55 11.70
C SER A 190 -16.20 11.01 10.69
N LEU A 191 -16.28 10.52 9.45
CA LEU A 191 -15.34 10.94 8.41
C LEU A 191 -15.27 12.47 8.29
N GLU A 192 -16.39 13.16 8.54
CA GLU A 192 -16.49 14.63 8.57
C GLU A 192 -15.78 15.22 9.80
N GLU A 193 -15.88 14.57 10.96
CA GLU A 193 -15.16 14.97 12.19
C GLU A 193 -13.66 14.62 12.09
N GLU A 194 -13.30 13.49 11.49
CA GLU A 194 -11.92 13.10 11.20
C GLU A 194 -11.27 14.07 10.20
N MET A 195 -12.01 14.47 9.16
CA MET A 195 -11.59 15.52 8.23
C MET A 195 -11.50 16.89 8.94
N GLY A 196 -12.41 17.21 9.83
CA GLY A 196 -12.37 18.44 10.64
C GLY A 196 -11.22 18.46 11.65
N LEU A 197 -10.95 17.34 12.33
CA LEU A 197 -9.81 17.18 13.24
C LEU A 197 -8.47 17.12 12.52
N LEU A 198 -8.42 16.56 11.29
CA LEU A 198 -7.26 16.62 10.41
C LEU A 198 -7.03 18.05 9.93
N ASP A 199 -8.10 18.81 9.65
CA ASP A 199 -8.03 20.22 9.28
C ASP A 199 -7.50 21.09 10.44
N GLU A 200 -7.88 20.80 11.69
CA GLU A 200 -7.36 21.49 12.88
C GLU A 200 -5.94 21.05 13.31
N ARG A 201 -5.58 19.77 13.14
CA ARG A 201 -4.28 19.22 13.61
C ARG A 201 -3.20 19.19 12.55
N THR A 202 -3.57 19.10 11.31
CA THR A 202 -2.63 18.98 10.20
C THR A 202 -2.85 20.00 9.12
N GLY A 203 -3.64 21.04 9.22
CA GLY A 203 -3.81 22.12 8.21
C GLY A 203 -2.96 21.98 6.93
N GLY A 204 -2.65 20.74 6.56
CA GLY A 204 -1.71 20.34 5.53
C GLY A 204 -2.39 19.94 4.23
N VAL A 205 -1.69 20.13 3.14
CA VAL A 205 -2.12 19.94 1.74
C VAL A 205 -2.75 18.58 1.43
N GLY A 206 -2.41 17.54 2.22
CA GLY A 206 -2.82 16.16 1.94
C GLY A 206 -4.31 15.88 2.16
N ALA A 207 -5.01 16.66 2.99
CA ALA A 207 -6.40 16.40 3.36
C ALA A 207 -7.45 17.10 2.47
N ALA A 208 -7.03 18.12 1.70
CA ALA A 208 -7.97 19.01 0.98
C ALA A 208 -7.99 18.84 -0.55
N SER A 209 -7.21 17.95 -1.15
CA SER A 209 -7.11 17.87 -2.62
C SER A 209 -7.02 16.44 -3.13
N GLU A 210 -8.00 16.03 -3.91
CA GLU A 210 -7.91 14.85 -4.80
C GLU A 210 -6.92 15.06 -5.96
N ALA A 211 -6.39 16.28 -6.11
CA ALA A 211 -5.47 16.62 -7.19
C ALA A 211 -4.05 16.08 -6.90
N PRO A 212 -3.36 15.50 -7.89
CA PRO A 212 -1.99 15.07 -7.77
C PRO A 212 -1.08 16.20 -7.29
N ILE A 213 -0.11 15.87 -6.42
CA ILE A 213 0.87 16.82 -5.88
C ILE A 213 2.22 16.60 -6.56
N ARG A 214 2.82 17.68 -7.09
CA ARG A 214 4.19 17.68 -7.61
C ARG A 214 5.03 18.72 -6.88
N VAL A 215 6.17 18.30 -6.35
CA VAL A 215 7.10 19.19 -5.65
C VAL A 215 8.18 19.69 -6.60
N GLU A 216 8.29 21.01 -6.75
CA GLU A 216 9.29 21.65 -7.58
C GLU A 216 10.21 22.55 -6.74
N LEU A 217 11.53 22.46 -7.00
CA LEU A 217 12.53 23.22 -6.26
C LEU A 217 12.56 24.68 -6.72
N THR A 218 12.56 25.60 -5.78
CA THR A 218 12.76 27.04 -6.06
C THR A 218 14.23 27.37 -6.35
N GLY A 219 14.48 28.56 -6.90
CA GLY A 219 15.84 29.03 -7.17
C GLY A 219 16.50 28.46 -8.45
N ARG A 220 15.73 27.75 -9.28
CA ARG A 220 16.19 27.26 -10.59
C ARG A 220 16.18 28.38 -11.63
N ASP A 221 16.89 28.17 -12.75
CA ASP A 221 16.85 29.09 -13.87
C ASP A 221 15.51 29.05 -14.65
N GLN A 222 15.31 29.99 -15.53
CA GLN A 222 14.05 30.12 -16.29
C GLN A 222 13.83 28.94 -17.24
N GLU A 223 14.91 28.34 -17.75
CA GLU A 223 14.84 27.24 -18.69
C GLU A 223 14.32 25.97 -18.03
N HIS A 224 14.76 25.68 -16.82
CA HIS A 224 14.22 24.59 -16.00
C HIS A 224 12.70 24.72 -15.82
N TYR A 225 12.21 25.91 -15.45
CA TYR A 225 10.76 26.10 -15.29
C TYR A 225 9.99 25.98 -16.61
N HIS A 226 10.61 26.29 -17.74
CA HIS A 226 10.00 26.07 -19.06
C HIS A 226 9.98 24.58 -19.43
N GLU A 227 11.00 23.81 -19.04
CA GLU A 227 11.00 22.34 -19.22
C GLU A 227 9.89 21.69 -18.42
N VAL A 228 9.82 21.99 -17.12
CA VAL A 228 8.76 21.50 -16.24
C VAL A 228 7.37 21.87 -16.78
N GLU A 229 7.18 23.10 -17.25
CA GLU A 229 5.90 23.52 -17.86
C GLU A 229 5.56 22.70 -19.11
N ARG A 230 6.55 22.35 -19.95
CA ARG A 230 6.32 21.49 -21.13
C ARG A 230 5.97 20.07 -20.73
N GLU A 231 6.65 19.51 -19.73
CA GLU A 231 6.33 18.20 -19.17
C GLU A 231 4.90 18.15 -18.63
N LEU A 232 4.52 19.14 -17.80
CA LEU A 232 3.19 19.23 -17.22
C LEU A 232 2.09 19.31 -18.29
N ARG A 233 2.31 20.06 -19.35
CA ARG A 233 1.34 20.16 -20.47
C ARG A 233 1.27 18.89 -21.32
N GLY A 234 2.32 18.12 -21.37
CA GLY A 234 2.39 16.82 -22.07
C GLY A 234 1.94 15.65 -21.23
N GLY A 235 1.78 15.85 -19.94
CA GLY A 235 1.35 14.82 -18.98
C GLY A 235 -0.15 14.53 -19.03
N PRO A 236 -0.59 13.47 -18.36
CA PRO A 236 -2.00 13.06 -18.31
C PRO A 236 -2.87 13.96 -17.41
N GLU A 237 -2.24 14.76 -16.56
CA GLU A 237 -2.92 15.52 -15.51
C GLU A 237 -3.38 16.89 -16.06
N GLU A 238 -4.69 17.11 -16.08
CA GLU A 238 -5.26 18.41 -16.46
C GLU A 238 -5.11 19.47 -15.35
N ARG A 239 -5.05 19.01 -14.09
CA ARG A 239 -4.88 19.84 -12.89
C ARG A 239 -4.06 19.12 -11.84
N LEU A 240 -3.15 19.84 -11.20
CA LEU A 240 -2.38 19.36 -10.06
C LEU A 240 -2.01 20.53 -9.12
N ILE A 241 -1.49 20.20 -7.96
CA ILE A 241 -0.91 21.17 -7.03
C ILE A 241 0.60 21.15 -7.16
N LEU A 242 1.18 22.26 -7.59
CA LEU A 242 2.63 22.48 -7.53
C LEU A 242 3.00 22.99 -6.14
N VAL A 243 3.92 22.30 -5.49
CA VAL A 243 4.48 22.71 -4.20
C VAL A 243 5.88 23.28 -4.45
N LEU A 244 6.04 24.57 -4.19
CA LEU A 244 7.30 25.29 -4.39
C LEU A 244 8.19 25.11 -3.16
N ALA A 245 9.23 24.30 -3.27
CA ALA A 245 10.07 23.89 -2.17
C ALA A 245 11.44 24.58 -2.19
N ASP A 246 11.87 25.05 -1.03
CA ASP A 246 13.27 25.46 -0.85
C ASP A 246 14.13 24.22 -0.58
N PRO A 247 15.23 24.01 -1.32
CA PRO A 247 16.12 22.88 -1.11
C PRO A 247 16.65 22.73 0.32
N GLU A 248 16.89 23.86 1.01
CA GLU A 248 17.40 23.86 2.38
C GLU A 248 16.34 23.35 3.38
N GLU A 249 15.05 23.69 3.16
CA GLU A 249 13.97 23.22 4.00
C GLU A 249 13.72 21.72 3.83
N ILE A 250 13.78 21.21 2.58
CA ILE A 250 13.72 19.77 2.34
C ILE A 250 14.88 19.05 3.03
N ALA A 251 16.09 19.59 2.92
CA ALA A 251 17.27 18.99 3.56
C ALA A 251 17.14 18.97 5.09
N ALA A 252 16.62 20.05 5.69
CA ALA A 252 16.38 20.12 7.13
C ALA A 252 15.31 19.10 7.58
N HIS A 253 14.20 19.01 6.84
CA HIS A 253 13.13 18.05 7.13
C HIS A 253 13.64 16.60 7.00
N ALA A 254 14.34 16.29 5.91
CA ALA A 254 14.89 14.96 5.66
C ALA A 254 15.88 14.55 6.77
N SER A 255 16.78 15.47 7.18
CA SER A 255 17.71 15.23 8.28
C SER A 255 17.01 14.96 9.60
N ALA A 256 15.93 15.68 9.91
CA ALA A 256 15.15 15.49 11.12
C ALA A 256 14.41 14.13 11.18
N HIS A 257 14.09 13.54 10.03
CA HIS A 257 13.33 12.30 9.91
C HIS A 257 14.15 11.11 9.39
N GLY A 258 15.48 11.27 9.22
CA GLY A 258 16.35 10.19 8.74
C GLY A 258 16.11 9.79 7.28
N LEU A 259 15.63 10.73 6.45
CA LEU A 259 15.32 10.50 5.03
C LEU A 259 16.47 11.04 4.14
N ASP A 260 16.59 10.48 2.92
CA ASP A 260 17.45 11.08 1.90
C ASP A 260 16.75 12.30 1.28
N SER A 261 17.36 13.49 1.44
CA SER A 261 16.82 14.76 0.90
C SER A 261 16.67 14.78 -0.65
N ARG A 262 17.32 13.87 -1.34
CA ARG A 262 17.20 13.70 -2.81
C ARG A 262 16.03 12.81 -3.22
N ALA A 263 15.57 11.96 -2.32
CA ALA A 263 14.46 11.05 -2.58
C ALA A 263 13.14 11.83 -2.78
N GLU A 264 12.30 11.32 -3.67
CA GLU A 264 10.97 11.89 -3.93
C GLU A 264 10.08 11.80 -2.69
N ASP A 265 10.18 10.71 -1.94
CA ASP A 265 9.43 10.49 -0.69
C ASP A 265 9.72 11.56 0.37
N ALA A 266 10.99 12.00 0.51
CA ALA A 266 11.32 13.07 1.44
C ALA A 266 10.69 14.42 1.04
N ARG A 267 10.65 14.71 -0.26
CA ARG A 267 10.00 15.92 -0.80
C ARG A 267 8.50 15.86 -0.59
N ARG A 268 7.90 14.71 -0.84
CA ARG A 268 6.46 14.48 -0.65
C ARG A 268 6.09 14.57 0.83
N ALA A 269 6.85 13.92 1.72
CA ALA A 269 6.64 13.98 3.17
C ALA A 269 6.72 15.43 3.68
N TRP A 270 7.71 16.21 3.22
CA TRP A 270 7.81 17.63 3.57
C TRP A 270 6.62 18.42 3.04
N ALA A 271 6.18 18.21 1.79
CA ALA A 271 5.07 18.93 1.19
C ALA A 271 3.76 18.73 1.99
N LEU A 272 3.55 17.54 2.53
CA LEU A 272 2.39 17.21 3.37
C LEU A 272 2.39 17.92 4.74
N THR A 273 3.51 18.52 5.16
CA THR A 273 3.57 19.33 6.39
C THR A 273 3.13 20.79 6.20
N LEU A 274 2.93 21.23 4.95
CA LEU A 274 2.55 22.61 4.66
C LEU A 274 1.06 22.85 4.93
N PRO A 275 0.70 24.01 5.51
CA PRO A 275 -0.70 24.41 5.66
C PRO A 275 -1.38 24.55 4.30
N VAL A 276 -2.70 24.27 4.23
CA VAL A 276 -3.50 24.34 2.98
C VAL A 276 -3.55 25.71 2.34
N ASP A 277 -3.39 26.78 3.12
CA ASP A 277 -3.32 28.16 2.67
C ASP A 277 -1.89 28.66 2.40
N SER A 278 -0.91 27.74 2.41
CA SER A 278 0.48 28.10 2.16
C SER A 278 0.65 28.76 0.80
N PRO A 279 1.33 29.92 0.73
CA PRO A 279 1.62 30.61 -0.54
C PRO A 279 2.52 29.80 -1.48
N ARG A 280 3.07 28.69 -1.00
CA ARG A 280 3.89 27.74 -1.77
C ARG A 280 3.06 26.76 -2.58
N LEU A 281 1.77 26.67 -2.32
CA LEU A 281 0.84 25.82 -3.03
C LEU A 281 0.24 26.58 -4.21
N VAL A 282 0.51 26.10 -5.40
CA VAL A 282 0.02 26.74 -6.62
C VAL A 282 -0.80 25.72 -7.40
N THR A 283 -2.08 25.98 -7.58
CA THR A 283 -2.89 25.20 -8.51
C THR A 283 -2.35 25.38 -9.94
N TRP A 284 -1.97 24.27 -10.56
CA TRP A 284 -1.53 24.27 -11.95
C TRP A 284 -2.64 23.71 -12.87
N PRO A 285 -2.86 24.30 -14.04
CA PRO A 285 -2.29 25.55 -14.54
C PRO A 285 -2.84 26.78 -13.79
N PRO A 286 -2.01 27.78 -13.46
CA PRO A 286 -2.50 29.01 -12.87
C PRO A 286 -3.45 29.78 -13.82
N GLU A 287 -4.32 30.59 -13.25
CA GLU A 287 -5.12 31.51 -14.06
C GLU A 287 -4.23 32.45 -14.90
N ARG A 288 -4.61 32.70 -16.15
CA ARG A 288 -3.77 33.41 -17.13
C ARG A 288 -3.18 34.74 -16.64
N ASN A 289 -3.88 35.42 -15.73
CA ASN A 289 -3.48 36.77 -15.26
C ASN A 289 -2.78 36.71 -13.87
N ARG A 290 -2.74 35.58 -13.19
CA ARG A 290 -2.03 35.40 -11.91
C ARG A 290 -0.52 35.47 -12.09
N PRO A 291 0.24 35.76 -11.02
CA PRO A 291 1.70 35.64 -11.02
C PRO A 291 2.12 34.23 -11.48
N CYS A 292 3.24 34.16 -12.21
CA CYS A 292 3.75 32.88 -12.67
C CYS A 292 4.35 32.10 -11.48
N TRP A 293 4.10 30.80 -11.46
CA TRP A 293 4.58 29.88 -10.44
C TRP A 293 6.13 29.77 -10.37
N CYS A 294 6.84 30.10 -11.45
CA CYS A 294 8.31 30.14 -11.48
C CYS A 294 8.95 31.28 -10.67
N GLY A 295 8.17 32.08 -9.94
CA GLY A 295 8.70 33.20 -9.14
C GLY A 295 9.14 34.43 -9.91
N SER A 296 9.00 34.48 -11.25
CA SER A 296 9.41 35.60 -12.10
C SER A 296 8.63 36.90 -11.88
N ARG A 297 7.55 36.89 -11.08
CA ARG A 297 6.60 37.98 -10.86
C ARG A 297 5.86 38.44 -12.13
N ARG A 298 6.10 37.81 -13.26
CA ARG A 298 5.38 38.07 -14.52
C ARG A 298 4.04 37.35 -14.48
N LYS A 299 3.05 37.83 -15.27
CA LYS A 299 1.79 37.12 -15.46
C LYS A 299 2.04 35.78 -16.13
N TYR A 300 1.38 34.70 -15.67
CA TYR A 300 1.55 33.34 -16.18
C TYR A 300 1.49 33.30 -17.73
N LYS A 301 0.47 33.90 -18.35
CA LYS A 301 0.33 33.97 -19.81
C LYS A 301 1.48 34.63 -20.55
N LYS A 302 2.32 35.43 -19.87
CA LYS A 302 3.50 36.14 -20.42
C LYS A 302 4.82 35.51 -19.93
N CYS A 303 4.77 34.35 -19.31
CA CYS A 303 5.91 33.63 -18.78
C CYS A 303 5.75 32.12 -19.13
N CYS A 304 5.75 31.21 -18.15
CA CYS A 304 5.62 29.79 -18.41
C CYS A 304 4.34 29.45 -19.20
N GLY A 305 3.21 30.10 -18.93
CA GLY A 305 1.96 29.93 -19.67
C GLY A 305 1.94 30.54 -21.08
N SER A 306 3.05 31.07 -21.59
CA SER A 306 3.14 31.61 -22.95
C SER A 306 3.06 30.48 -24.01
N PRO A 307 2.39 30.73 -25.16
CA PRO A 307 2.44 29.78 -26.28
C PRO A 307 3.85 29.52 -26.82
N SER A 308 4.82 30.40 -26.54
CA SER A 308 6.21 30.24 -26.97
C SER A 308 6.99 29.20 -26.13
N VAL A 309 6.43 28.72 -25.02
CA VAL A 309 6.98 27.70 -24.12
C VAL A 309 6.44 26.30 -24.44
N ARG A 310 5.92 26.12 -25.64
CA ARG A 310 5.44 24.82 -26.13
C ARG A 310 6.58 23.91 -26.55
#